data_2b7a9602679c013e80c1cf43989f55ae
#
_entry.id   2b7a9602679c013e80c1cf43989f55ae
#
_cell.length_a   1.000
_cell.length_b   1.000
_cell.length_c   1.000
_cell.angle_alpha   90.00
_cell.angle_beta   90.00
_cell.angle_gamma   90.00
#
_symmetry.space_group_name_H-M   'P 1'
#
loop_
_entity.id
_entity.type
_entity.pdbx_description
1 polymer ?
#
loop_
_entity_poly.entity_id
_entity_poly.type
_entity_poly.pdbx_seq_one_letter_code
_entity_poly.pdbx_strand_id
1 'polypeptide(L)'
;MSSLLQSPAGQAALLAVAGALAFALRDLPGLLLSWLRRFVVSTLSVDSRDEFLFSALVEYMDTHPALRQVNQFTARSVRRGGAHQSLEEDLRAGQPPRAYLSPGEGLHILWVDGRLLWMRRELQLGQNVFERISLSHLGRSGAWLAAFLQRAIDARAHRESDTLSVYIPNPFHGGDWMRARLGSRRPLSSVVLKAGQAEALLADLQRFYGARERYA
;
A
#
# COMPACT_ATOMS: atom_id res chain seq x y z
N MET A 1 0.18 -63.29 25.76
CA MET A 1 0.15 -62.12 24.86
C MET A 1 1.38 -61.98 23.97
N SER A 2 2.51 -62.60 24.30
CA SER A 2 3.76 -62.49 23.53
C SER A 2 3.79 -63.32 22.22
N SER A 3 3.00 -64.33 22.06
CA SER A 3 3.00 -65.21 20.87
C SER A 3 2.25 -64.67 19.66
N LEU A 4 1.30 -63.76 19.86
CA LEU A 4 0.57 -63.11 18.76
C LEU A 4 1.42 -62.07 18.01
N LEU A 5 2.42 -61.47 18.68
CA LEU A 5 3.32 -60.49 18.08
C LEU A 5 4.43 -61.17 17.24
N GLN A 6 4.67 -62.47 17.41
CA GLN A 6 5.68 -63.20 16.66
C GLN A 6 5.11 -63.90 15.42
N SER A 7 3.78 -63.86 15.23
CA SER A 7 3.16 -64.38 14.00
C SER A 7 3.34 -63.42 12.84
N PRO A 8 3.54 -63.91 11.60
CA PRO A 8 3.68 -63.04 10.43
C PRO A 8 2.45 -62.11 10.22
N ALA A 9 1.25 -62.59 10.61
CA ALA A 9 0.03 -61.79 10.59
C ALA A 9 0.03 -60.68 11.63
N GLY A 10 0.59 -60.91 12.83
CA GLY A 10 0.73 -59.86 13.86
C GLY A 10 1.73 -58.80 13.49
N GLN A 11 2.84 -59.14 12.85
CA GLN A 11 3.83 -58.19 12.32
C GLN A 11 3.26 -57.35 11.18
N ALA A 12 2.50 -57.94 10.26
CA ALA A 12 1.83 -57.24 9.19
C ALA A 12 0.79 -56.22 9.74
N ALA A 13 0.00 -56.64 10.74
CA ALA A 13 -0.96 -55.74 11.40
C ALA A 13 -0.27 -54.57 12.13
N LEU A 14 0.84 -54.80 12.80
CA LEU A 14 1.64 -53.77 13.46
C LEU A 14 2.22 -52.76 12.45
N LEU A 15 2.73 -53.27 11.32
CA LEU A 15 3.25 -52.40 10.24
C LEU A 15 2.13 -51.58 9.60
N ALA A 16 0.94 -52.18 9.39
CA ALA A 16 -0.22 -51.47 8.88
C ALA A 16 -0.70 -50.37 9.84
N VAL A 17 -0.75 -50.63 11.14
CA VAL A 17 -1.12 -49.63 12.15
C VAL A 17 -0.06 -48.56 12.24
N ALA A 18 1.23 -48.89 12.26
CA ALA A 18 2.33 -47.93 12.28
C ALA A 18 2.33 -47.04 11.00
N GLY A 19 2.07 -47.66 9.83
CA GLY A 19 1.92 -46.94 8.57
C GLY A 19 0.73 -45.98 8.56
N ALA A 20 -0.43 -46.44 9.05
CA ALA A 20 -1.62 -45.60 9.19
C ALA A 20 -1.39 -44.44 10.19
N LEU A 21 -0.70 -44.69 11.29
CA LEU A 21 -0.35 -43.70 12.28
C LEU A 21 0.65 -42.67 11.71
N ALA A 22 1.68 -43.12 11.01
CA ALA A 22 2.65 -42.26 10.34
C ALA A 22 1.98 -41.41 9.25
N PHE A 23 1.02 -41.97 8.51
CA PHE A 23 0.23 -41.23 7.52
C PHE A 23 -0.66 -40.16 8.18
N ALA A 24 -1.37 -40.50 9.25
CA ALA A 24 -2.21 -39.58 10.01
C ALA A 24 -1.40 -38.46 10.69
N LEU A 25 -0.20 -38.79 11.14
CA LEU A 25 0.73 -37.82 11.78
C LEU A 25 1.45 -36.90 10.78
N ARG A 26 1.46 -37.28 9.49
CA ARG A 26 2.16 -36.55 8.43
C ARG A 26 1.70 -35.08 8.32
N ASP A 27 0.40 -34.85 8.46
CA ASP A 27 -0.20 -33.54 8.28
C ASP A 27 -0.28 -32.72 9.57
N LEU A 28 -0.05 -33.36 10.74
CA LEU A 28 -0.07 -32.69 12.05
C LEU A 28 0.91 -31.51 12.17
N PRO A 29 2.17 -31.60 11.70
CA PRO A 29 3.08 -30.45 11.76
C PRO A 29 2.56 -29.25 10.99
N GLY A 30 1.95 -29.48 9.82
CA GLY A 30 1.35 -28.42 9.00
C GLY A 30 0.15 -27.76 9.68
N LEU A 31 -0.73 -28.56 10.27
CA LEU A 31 -1.89 -28.11 11.02
C LEU A 31 -1.46 -27.33 12.28
N LEU A 32 -0.50 -27.86 13.03
CA LEU A 32 0.04 -27.20 14.22
C LEU A 32 0.70 -25.86 13.87
N LEU A 33 1.49 -25.84 12.79
CA LEU A 33 2.15 -24.64 12.30
C LEU A 33 1.13 -23.60 11.81
N SER A 34 0.10 -24.01 11.10
CA SER A 34 -0.98 -23.13 10.63
C SER A 34 -1.79 -22.55 11.80
N TRP A 35 -2.05 -23.40 12.82
CA TRP A 35 -2.71 -22.99 14.04
C TRP A 35 -1.84 -22.01 14.84
N LEU A 36 -0.56 -22.33 15.07
CA LEU A 36 0.39 -21.45 15.75
C LEU A 36 0.53 -20.09 15.03
N ARG A 37 0.58 -20.12 13.70
CA ARG A 37 0.66 -18.90 12.88
C ARG A 37 -0.50 -17.95 13.17
N ARG A 38 -1.72 -18.44 13.37
CA ARG A 38 -2.90 -17.62 13.69
C ARG A 38 -2.77 -16.88 15.02
N PHE A 39 -1.99 -17.42 15.95
CA PHE A 39 -1.79 -16.82 17.29
C PHE A 39 -0.56 -15.93 17.38
N VAL A 40 0.41 -16.11 16.47
CA VAL A 40 1.71 -15.42 16.57
C VAL A 40 1.88 -14.36 15.51
N VAL A 41 1.12 -14.41 14.40
CA VAL A 41 1.27 -13.50 13.27
C VAL A 41 0.02 -12.63 13.13
N SER A 42 0.22 -11.31 13.14
CA SER A 42 -0.80 -10.35 12.74
C SER A 42 -0.62 -10.00 11.27
N THR A 43 -1.72 -9.96 10.52
CA THR A 43 -1.74 -9.63 9.09
C THR A 43 -2.71 -8.50 8.83
N LEU A 44 -2.29 -7.52 8.05
CA LEU A 44 -3.09 -6.44 7.50
C LEU A 44 -3.08 -6.56 5.98
N SER A 45 -4.25 -6.51 5.35
CA SER A 45 -4.35 -6.54 3.90
C SER A 45 -5.00 -5.26 3.39
N VAL A 46 -4.40 -4.69 2.35
CA VAL A 46 -4.91 -3.52 1.62
C VAL A 46 -5.04 -3.92 0.16
N ASP A 47 -6.18 -3.66 -0.45
CA ASP A 47 -6.39 -3.93 -1.86
C ASP A 47 -6.58 -2.64 -2.69
N SER A 48 -6.35 -2.73 -4.00
CA SER A 48 -6.37 -1.58 -4.90
C SER A 48 -7.78 -1.01 -5.16
N ARG A 49 -8.82 -1.64 -4.60
CA ARG A 49 -10.18 -1.09 -4.63
C ARG A 49 -10.30 0.11 -3.70
N ASP A 50 -9.55 0.12 -2.60
CA ASP A 50 -9.32 1.35 -1.85
C ASP A 50 -8.09 2.08 -2.43
N GLU A 51 -8.34 2.87 -3.48
CA GLU A 51 -7.30 3.57 -4.22
C GLU A 51 -6.47 4.48 -3.31
N PHE A 52 -7.09 5.12 -2.33
CA PHE A 52 -6.40 6.04 -1.43
C PHE A 52 -5.39 5.30 -0.54
N LEU A 53 -5.85 4.27 0.17
CA LEU A 53 -4.98 3.51 1.08
C LEU A 53 -3.91 2.74 0.31
N PHE A 54 -4.29 2.12 -0.80
CA PHE A 54 -3.35 1.35 -1.62
C PHE A 54 -2.23 2.24 -2.18
N SER A 55 -2.58 3.38 -2.77
CA SER A 55 -1.59 4.29 -3.33
C SER A 55 -0.74 4.96 -2.25
N ALA A 56 -1.32 5.30 -1.08
CA ALA A 56 -0.56 5.83 0.05
C ALA A 56 0.48 4.82 0.53
N LEU A 57 0.09 3.54 0.66
CA LEU A 57 0.97 2.46 1.08
C LEU A 57 2.10 2.23 0.06
N VAL A 58 1.77 2.15 -1.24
CA VAL A 58 2.76 1.94 -2.31
C VAL A 58 3.75 3.10 -2.35
N GLU A 59 3.28 4.35 -2.34
CA GLU A 59 4.14 5.54 -2.35
C GLU A 59 5.03 5.63 -1.11
N TYR A 60 4.52 5.23 0.06
CA TYR A 60 5.30 5.19 1.29
C TYR A 60 6.39 4.12 1.20
N MET A 61 6.03 2.93 0.72
CA MET A 61 6.97 1.84 0.51
C MET A 61 8.06 2.22 -0.49
N ASP A 62 7.73 2.90 -1.58
CA ASP A 62 8.70 3.33 -2.62
C ASP A 62 9.77 4.29 -2.09
N THR A 63 9.44 5.05 -1.05
CA THR A 63 10.37 5.98 -0.40
C THR A 63 11.06 5.41 0.83
N HIS A 64 10.60 4.28 1.34
CA HIS A 64 11.10 3.71 2.59
C HIS A 64 12.44 3.01 2.42
N PRO A 65 13.42 3.21 3.34
CA PRO A 65 14.75 2.58 3.23
C PRO A 65 14.73 1.06 3.16
N ALA A 66 13.70 0.42 3.72
CA ALA A 66 13.51 -1.03 3.66
C ALA A 66 13.40 -1.59 2.24
N LEU A 67 13.01 -0.76 1.24
CA LEU A 67 12.99 -1.17 -0.16
C LEU A 67 14.36 -1.59 -0.71
N ARG A 68 15.44 -1.13 -0.11
CA ARG A 68 16.80 -1.58 -0.49
C ARG A 68 17.02 -3.07 -0.21
N GLN A 69 16.14 -3.69 0.57
CA GLN A 69 16.19 -5.11 0.92
C GLN A 69 15.36 -5.98 -0.04
N VAL A 70 14.60 -5.37 -0.94
CA VAL A 70 13.78 -6.08 -1.93
C VAL A 70 14.64 -6.46 -3.13
N ASN A 71 14.48 -7.71 -3.60
CA ASN A 71 15.22 -8.22 -4.76
C ASN A 71 14.36 -8.32 -6.04
N GLN A 72 13.03 -8.16 -5.91
CA GLN A 72 12.11 -8.20 -7.03
C GLN A 72 11.37 -6.87 -7.13
N PHE A 73 11.44 -6.24 -8.28
CA PHE A 73 10.89 -4.92 -8.53
C PHE A 73 9.96 -4.93 -9.73
N THR A 74 8.92 -4.12 -9.66
CA THR A 74 8.10 -3.72 -10.80
C THR A 74 8.38 -2.25 -11.09
N ALA A 75 8.71 -1.94 -12.32
CA ALA A 75 8.90 -0.55 -12.75
C ALA A 75 7.54 0.09 -13.04
N ARG A 76 7.31 1.26 -12.48
CA ARG A 76 6.13 2.09 -12.75
C ARG A 76 6.57 3.46 -13.25
N SER A 77 5.88 3.97 -14.25
CA SER A 77 6.06 5.36 -14.67
C SER A 77 5.11 6.25 -13.89
N VAL A 78 5.63 7.28 -13.24
CA VAL A 78 4.81 8.29 -12.60
C VAL A 78 4.85 9.55 -13.45
N ARG A 79 3.68 9.96 -13.90
CA ARG A 79 3.46 11.22 -14.62
C ARG A 79 3.18 12.31 -13.58
N ARG A 80 3.83 13.45 -13.72
CA ARG A 80 3.63 14.59 -12.80
C ARG A 80 2.27 15.27 -12.97
N GLY A 81 1.68 15.19 -14.15
CA GLY A 81 0.43 15.89 -14.49
C GLY A 81 -0.88 15.15 -14.19
N GLY A 82 -0.82 13.94 -13.62
CA GLY A 82 -2.00 13.11 -13.39
C GLY A 82 -2.38 12.25 -14.59
N ALA A 83 -3.45 11.44 -14.43
CA ALA A 83 -3.84 10.42 -15.41
C ALA A 83 -4.32 10.97 -16.77
N HIS A 84 -4.62 12.27 -16.85
CA HIS A 84 -5.24 12.89 -18.03
C HIS A 84 -4.27 13.69 -18.90
N GLN A 85 -3.03 13.93 -18.47
CA GLN A 85 -2.03 14.55 -19.33
C GLN A 85 -1.43 13.52 -20.29
N SER A 86 -1.35 13.90 -21.58
CA SER A 86 -0.71 13.05 -22.57
C SER A 86 0.80 13.01 -22.35
N LEU A 87 1.44 11.87 -22.70
CA LEU A 87 2.91 11.75 -22.66
C LEU A 87 3.60 12.86 -23.46
N GLU A 88 2.96 13.31 -24.55
CA GLU A 88 3.46 14.39 -25.39
C GLU A 88 3.48 15.74 -24.69
N GLU A 89 2.49 16.03 -23.83
CA GLU A 89 2.46 17.25 -23.04
C GLU A 89 3.55 17.28 -21.99
N ASP A 90 3.81 16.15 -21.32
CA ASP A 90 4.91 16.01 -20.35
C ASP A 90 6.28 16.20 -21.04
N LEU A 91 6.47 15.62 -22.22
CA LEU A 91 7.69 15.77 -23.01
C LEU A 91 7.88 17.20 -23.53
N ARG A 92 6.81 17.85 -23.97
CA ARG A 92 6.85 19.28 -24.38
C ARG A 92 7.17 20.21 -23.23
N ALA A 93 6.71 19.87 -22.00
CA ALA A 93 7.03 20.60 -20.79
C ALA A 93 8.47 20.33 -20.30
N GLY A 94 9.26 19.53 -21.00
CA GLY A 94 10.62 19.16 -20.58
C GLY A 94 10.68 18.30 -19.32
N GLN A 95 9.60 17.63 -18.97
CA GLN A 95 9.49 16.80 -17.77
C GLN A 95 9.23 15.33 -18.14
N PRO A 96 10.28 14.58 -18.54
CA PRO A 96 10.11 13.19 -18.89
C PRO A 96 9.54 12.38 -17.70
N PRO A 97 8.71 11.38 -17.97
CA PRO A 97 8.20 10.50 -16.93
C PRO A 97 9.38 9.83 -16.20
N ARG A 98 9.31 9.80 -14.89
CA ARG A 98 10.31 9.09 -14.09
C ARG A 98 9.85 7.67 -13.84
N ALA A 99 10.77 6.72 -14.03
CA ALA A 99 10.56 5.35 -13.60
C ALA A 99 10.81 5.25 -12.10
N TYR A 100 9.84 4.67 -11.41
CA TYR A 100 9.97 4.31 -9.99
C TYR A 100 9.95 2.79 -9.88
N LEU A 101 10.82 2.28 -9.02
CA LEU A 101 10.87 0.87 -8.70
C LEU A 101 10.00 0.64 -7.47
N SER A 102 8.98 -0.17 -7.63
CA SER A 102 8.09 -0.62 -6.55
C SER A 102 8.33 -2.11 -6.30
N PRO A 103 8.11 -2.64 -5.08
CA PRO A 103 8.16 -4.07 -4.86
C PRO A 103 7.29 -4.82 -5.87
N GLY A 104 7.86 -5.83 -6.51
CA GLY A 104 7.16 -6.68 -7.47
C GLY A 104 6.13 -7.60 -6.81
N GLU A 105 5.50 -8.46 -7.62
CA GLU A 105 4.65 -9.53 -7.10
C GLU A 105 5.47 -10.55 -6.33
N GLY A 106 4.85 -11.18 -5.33
CA GLY A 106 5.48 -12.21 -4.53
C GLY A 106 5.64 -11.85 -3.05
N LEU A 107 6.52 -12.59 -2.39
CA LEU A 107 6.82 -12.46 -0.97
C LEU A 107 8.14 -11.71 -0.78
N HIS A 108 8.09 -10.64 -0.04
CA HIS A 108 9.25 -9.84 0.35
C HIS A 108 9.42 -9.87 1.87
N ILE A 109 10.65 -10.06 2.32
CA ILE A 109 11.00 -10.01 3.73
C ILE A 109 11.75 -8.71 3.97
N LEU A 110 11.23 -7.87 4.85
CA LEU A 110 11.71 -6.53 5.11
C LEU A 110 12.01 -6.36 6.60
N TRP A 111 13.03 -5.59 6.90
CA TRP A 111 13.33 -5.18 8.27
C TRP A 111 12.94 -3.72 8.45
N VAL A 112 11.86 -3.49 9.21
CA VAL A 112 11.24 -2.16 9.36
C VAL A 112 11.14 -1.83 10.85
N ASP A 113 11.72 -0.72 11.28
CA ASP A 113 11.69 -0.25 12.68
C ASP A 113 12.12 -1.34 13.68
N GLY A 114 13.16 -2.11 13.35
CA GLY A 114 13.65 -3.19 14.21
C GLY A 114 12.73 -4.42 14.27
N ARG A 115 11.79 -4.55 13.35
CA ARG A 115 10.86 -5.69 13.27
C ARG A 115 10.89 -6.35 11.91
N LEU A 116 10.73 -7.65 11.90
CA LEU A 116 10.58 -8.44 10.68
C LEU A 116 9.16 -8.28 10.14
N LEU A 117 9.06 -7.81 8.91
CA LEU A 117 7.82 -7.62 8.16
C LEU A 117 7.85 -8.51 6.92
N TRP A 118 6.82 -9.32 6.75
CA TRP A 118 6.56 -10.02 5.49
C TRP A 118 5.53 -9.21 4.70
N MET A 119 5.91 -8.82 3.51
CA MET A 119 5.01 -8.20 2.56
C MET A 119 4.76 -9.16 1.41
N ARG A 120 3.50 -9.46 1.16
CA ARG A 120 3.08 -10.24 0.00
C ARG A 120 2.24 -9.37 -0.91
N ARG A 121 2.64 -9.29 -2.16
CA ARG A 121 1.90 -8.59 -3.21
C ARG A 121 1.40 -9.58 -4.24
N GLU A 122 0.11 -9.56 -4.49
CA GLU A 122 -0.57 -10.51 -5.36
C GLU A 122 -1.56 -9.79 -6.28
N LEU A 123 -1.58 -10.21 -7.55
CA LEU A 123 -2.61 -9.84 -8.49
C LEU A 123 -3.74 -10.85 -8.40
N GLN A 124 -4.90 -10.41 -7.97
CA GLN A 124 -6.09 -11.25 -7.91
C GLN A 124 -6.81 -11.19 -9.26
N LEU A 125 -6.76 -12.31 -9.98
CA LEU A 125 -7.45 -12.49 -11.25
C LEU A 125 -8.87 -13.03 -10.98
N GLY A 126 -9.89 -12.29 -11.42
CA GLY A 126 -11.29 -12.67 -11.27
C GLY A 126 -12.16 -11.82 -12.19
N GLN A 127 -13.45 -11.70 -11.91
CA GLN A 127 -14.34 -10.78 -12.64
C GLN A 127 -13.86 -9.33 -12.57
N ASN A 128 -13.24 -8.96 -11.45
CA ASN A 128 -12.54 -7.68 -11.28
C ASN A 128 -11.09 -7.98 -10.91
N VAL A 129 -10.17 -7.49 -11.73
CA VAL A 129 -8.73 -7.60 -11.47
C VAL A 129 -8.35 -6.52 -10.44
N PHE A 130 -7.76 -6.93 -9.33
CA PHE A 130 -7.25 -6.00 -8.33
C PHE A 130 -5.96 -6.51 -7.70
N GLU A 131 -5.11 -5.60 -7.30
CA GLU A 131 -3.89 -5.91 -6.55
C GLU A 131 -4.18 -5.94 -5.06
N ARG A 132 -3.54 -6.87 -4.33
CA ARG A 132 -3.59 -6.94 -2.88
C ARG A 132 -2.18 -6.94 -2.31
N ILE A 133 -1.97 -6.11 -1.30
CA ILE A 133 -0.75 -6.10 -0.48
C ILE A 133 -1.14 -6.58 0.91
N SER A 134 -0.51 -7.66 1.36
CA SER A 134 -0.66 -8.19 2.71
C SER A 134 0.62 -7.99 3.49
N LEU A 135 0.54 -7.28 4.60
CA LEU A 135 1.64 -7.01 5.52
C LEU A 135 1.47 -7.90 6.76
N SER A 136 2.47 -8.66 7.10
CA SER A 136 2.44 -9.57 8.25
C SER A 136 3.67 -9.38 9.11
N HIS A 137 3.51 -9.42 10.43
CA HIS A 137 4.63 -9.39 11.36
C HIS A 137 4.41 -10.38 12.52
N LEU A 138 5.48 -10.73 13.22
CA LEU A 138 5.41 -11.48 14.48
C LEU A 138 4.85 -10.58 15.57
N GLY A 139 3.74 -11.01 16.15
CA GLY A 139 3.04 -10.31 17.22
C GLY A 139 1.54 -10.52 17.15
N ARG A 140 0.88 -10.47 18.29
CA ARG A 140 -0.58 -10.66 18.42
C ARG A 140 -1.37 -9.36 18.24
N SER A 141 -0.69 -8.23 18.23
CA SER A 141 -1.33 -6.92 18.13
C SER A 141 -1.18 -6.33 16.75
N GLY A 142 -2.29 -6.01 16.10
CA GLY A 142 -2.30 -5.25 14.85
C GLY A 142 -1.94 -3.77 15.01
N ALA A 143 -1.73 -3.29 16.24
CA ALA A 143 -1.49 -1.87 16.50
C ALA A 143 -0.25 -1.32 15.76
N TRP A 144 0.81 -2.13 15.66
CA TRP A 144 2.00 -1.72 14.92
C TRP A 144 1.75 -1.60 13.41
N LEU A 145 0.99 -2.56 12.83
CA LEU A 145 0.59 -2.48 11.42
C LEU A 145 -0.33 -1.30 11.15
N ALA A 146 -1.27 -1.02 12.06
CA ALA A 146 -2.13 0.15 11.98
C ALA A 146 -1.32 1.45 12.03
N ALA A 147 -0.35 1.55 12.97
CA ALA A 147 0.55 2.71 13.04
C ALA A 147 1.45 2.83 11.80
N PHE A 148 1.89 1.72 11.21
CA PHE A 148 2.64 1.72 9.98
C PHE A 148 1.80 2.26 8.81
N LEU A 149 0.55 1.80 8.67
CA LEU A 149 -0.38 2.29 7.66
C LEU A 149 -0.72 3.77 7.88
N GLN A 150 -0.93 4.20 9.15
CA GLN A 150 -1.18 5.59 9.46
C GLN A 150 -0.01 6.50 9.04
N ARG A 151 1.23 6.08 9.25
CA ARG A 151 2.41 6.82 8.75
C ARG A 151 2.43 6.96 7.23
N ALA A 152 1.97 5.94 6.51
CA ALA A 152 1.84 6.02 5.05
C ALA A 152 0.77 7.05 4.63
N ILE A 153 -0.36 7.08 5.32
CA ILE A 153 -1.43 8.06 5.12
C ILE A 153 -0.94 9.47 5.41
N ASP A 154 -0.28 9.67 6.55
CA ASP A 154 0.22 10.98 6.97
C ASP A 154 1.30 11.51 6.00
N ALA A 155 2.21 10.64 5.56
CA ALA A 155 3.23 10.99 4.58
C ALA A 155 2.62 11.40 3.23
N ARG A 156 1.52 10.79 2.82
CA ARG A 156 0.76 11.20 1.64
C ARG A 156 0.05 12.53 1.87
N ALA A 157 -0.64 12.68 3.00
CA ALA A 157 -1.36 13.90 3.35
C ALA A 157 -0.41 15.11 3.37
N HIS A 158 0.78 14.96 3.94
CA HIS A 158 1.81 16.02 3.91
C HIS A 158 2.25 16.38 2.49
N ARG A 159 2.51 15.39 1.64
CA ARG A 159 2.86 15.65 0.24
C ARG A 159 1.72 16.33 -0.54
N GLU A 160 0.49 15.94 -0.24
CA GLU A 160 -0.68 16.55 -0.87
C GLU A 160 -0.95 17.97 -0.36
N SER A 161 -0.66 18.27 0.91
CA SER A 161 -0.78 19.62 1.46
C SER A 161 0.21 20.61 0.83
N ASP A 162 1.35 20.13 0.36
CA ASP A 162 2.38 20.94 -0.32
C ASP A 162 2.08 21.19 -1.80
N THR A 163 1.07 20.54 -2.37
CA THR A 163 0.65 20.73 -3.76
C THR A 163 -0.64 21.53 -3.83
N LEU A 164 -0.68 22.52 -4.71
CA LEU A 164 -1.92 23.24 -5.01
C LEU A 164 -2.84 22.31 -5.81
N SER A 165 -4.01 22.00 -5.24
CA SER A 165 -5.04 21.24 -5.92
C SER A 165 -6.14 22.17 -6.40
N VAL A 166 -6.41 22.12 -7.70
CA VAL A 166 -7.54 22.84 -8.30
C VAL A 166 -8.57 21.81 -8.76
N TYR A 167 -9.81 22.04 -8.41
CA TYR A 167 -10.90 21.21 -8.88
C TYR A 167 -11.50 21.85 -10.12
N ILE A 168 -11.59 21.09 -11.20
CA ILE A 168 -12.21 21.49 -12.45
C ILE A 168 -13.41 20.59 -12.74
N PRO A 169 -14.46 21.10 -13.40
CA PRO A 169 -15.56 20.24 -13.83
C PRO A 169 -15.05 19.10 -14.71
N ASN A 170 -15.54 17.88 -14.45
CA ASN A 170 -15.18 16.73 -15.28
C ASN A 170 -15.93 16.83 -16.63
N PRO A 171 -15.24 16.96 -17.76
CA PRO A 171 -15.90 17.10 -19.05
C PRO A 171 -16.58 15.81 -19.53
N PHE A 172 -16.24 14.66 -18.94
CA PHE A 172 -16.72 13.34 -19.35
C PHE A 172 -17.88 12.81 -18.49
N HIS A 173 -18.04 13.33 -17.26
CA HIS A 173 -19.11 12.94 -16.34
C HIS A 173 -19.74 14.21 -15.80
N GLY A 174 -20.93 14.54 -16.31
CA GLY A 174 -21.64 15.73 -15.92
C GLY A 174 -21.98 15.75 -14.42
N GLY A 175 -21.45 16.74 -13.70
CA GLY A 175 -21.72 16.98 -12.30
C GLY A 175 -20.57 16.65 -11.33
N ASP A 176 -19.55 15.91 -11.75
CA ASP A 176 -18.40 15.59 -10.92
C ASP A 176 -17.26 16.59 -11.09
N TRP A 177 -16.54 16.84 -10.00
CA TRP A 177 -15.34 17.67 -9.99
C TRP A 177 -14.11 16.78 -10.07
N MET A 178 -13.24 17.05 -11.04
CA MET A 178 -11.97 16.38 -11.18
C MET A 178 -10.86 17.20 -10.55
N ARG A 179 -9.99 16.55 -9.75
CA ARG A 179 -8.84 17.20 -9.14
C ARG A 179 -7.72 17.34 -10.17
N ALA A 180 -7.45 18.56 -10.59
CA ALA A 180 -6.25 18.89 -11.36
C ALA A 180 -5.13 19.29 -10.39
N ARG A 181 -3.99 18.57 -10.44
CA ARG A 181 -2.79 18.97 -9.69
C ARG A 181 -2.09 20.07 -10.47
N LEU A 182 -2.17 21.28 -10.01
CA LEU A 182 -1.28 22.34 -10.45
C LEU A 182 0.03 22.21 -9.67
N GLY A 183 1.15 22.30 -10.36
CA GLY A 183 2.50 22.07 -9.87
C GLY A 183 2.85 22.76 -8.54
N SER A 184 4.14 22.92 -8.23
CA SER A 184 4.63 23.47 -6.97
C SER A 184 4.01 24.83 -6.64
N ARG A 185 3.75 25.09 -5.36
CA ARG A 185 3.33 26.39 -4.84
C ARG A 185 4.27 27.49 -5.35
N ARG A 186 3.72 28.45 -6.05
CA ARG A 186 4.49 29.63 -6.44
C ARG A 186 4.47 30.63 -5.29
N PRO A 187 5.62 31.20 -4.89
CA PRO A 187 5.63 32.25 -3.89
C PRO A 187 4.88 33.48 -4.43
N LEU A 188 4.17 34.18 -3.56
CA LEU A 188 3.38 35.34 -3.93
C LEU A 188 4.25 36.44 -4.59
N SER A 189 5.51 36.52 -4.18
CA SER A 189 6.51 37.43 -4.79
C SER A 189 6.79 37.17 -6.27
N SER A 190 6.44 35.95 -6.78
CA SER A 190 6.58 35.62 -8.20
C SER A 190 5.37 36.03 -9.06
N VAL A 191 4.32 36.57 -8.43
CA VAL A 191 3.10 37.02 -9.10
C VAL A 191 3.19 38.54 -9.32
N VAL A 192 3.29 38.95 -10.58
CA VAL A 192 3.35 40.35 -10.93
C VAL A 192 1.91 40.84 -11.13
N LEU A 193 1.47 41.71 -10.24
CA LEU A 193 0.17 42.38 -10.29
C LEU A 193 0.37 43.92 -10.30
N LYS A 194 -0.68 44.64 -10.63
CA LYS A 194 -0.66 46.09 -10.54
C LYS A 194 -0.42 46.55 -9.09
N ALA A 195 0.26 47.66 -8.90
CA ALA A 195 0.58 48.18 -7.58
C ALA A 195 -0.68 48.24 -6.69
N GLY A 196 -0.60 47.70 -5.46
CA GLY A 196 -1.68 47.65 -4.48
C GLY A 196 -2.70 46.51 -4.68
N GLN A 197 -2.69 45.80 -5.79
CA GLN A 197 -3.63 44.69 -6.03
C GLN A 197 -3.32 43.46 -5.19
N ALA A 198 -2.04 43.14 -5.01
CA ALA A 198 -1.65 41.96 -4.22
C ALA A 198 -2.06 42.12 -2.75
N GLU A 199 -1.84 43.30 -2.19
CA GLU A 199 -2.19 43.65 -0.81
C GLU A 199 -3.71 43.65 -0.61
N ALA A 200 -4.45 44.26 -1.55
CA ALA A 200 -5.92 44.26 -1.51
C ALA A 200 -6.50 42.85 -1.56
N LEU A 201 -5.98 42.00 -2.46
CA LEU A 201 -6.42 40.60 -2.60
C LEU A 201 -6.11 39.77 -1.34
N LEU A 202 -4.91 39.98 -0.75
CA LEU A 202 -4.54 39.30 0.49
C LEU A 202 -5.42 39.73 1.66
N ALA A 203 -5.71 41.01 1.79
CA ALA A 203 -6.58 41.52 2.83
C ALA A 203 -8.01 41.00 2.69
N ASP A 204 -8.49 40.82 1.46
CA ASP A 204 -9.81 40.25 1.20
C ASP A 204 -9.87 38.78 1.52
N LEU A 205 -8.86 38.00 1.10
CA LEU A 205 -8.74 36.58 1.45
C LEU A 205 -8.63 36.36 2.97
N GLN A 206 -7.83 37.16 3.68
CA GLN A 206 -7.71 37.10 5.14
C GLN A 206 -9.06 37.37 5.82
N ARG A 207 -9.81 38.34 5.32
CA ARG A 207 -11.14 38.66 5.81
C ARG A 207 -12.14 37.54 5.56
N PHE A 208 -12.10 36.95 4.38
CA PHE A 208 -12.94 35.80 4.01
C PHE A 208 -12.65 34.58 4.90
N TYR A 209 -11.37 34.17 5.04
CA TYR A 209 -10.99 33.03 5.89
C TYR A 209 -11.23 33.31 7.38
N GLY A 210 -11.07 34.54 7.86
CA GLY A 210 -11.38 34.93 9.24
C GLY A 210 -12.88 34.94 9.55
N ALA A 211 -13.73 35.03 8.52
CA ALA A 211 -15.19 35.01 8.65
C ALA A 211 -15.80 33.61 8.38
N ARG A 212 -15.02 32.53 8.46
CA ARG A 212 -15.44 31.17 8.11
C ARG A 212 -16.70 30.72 8.83
N GLU A 213 -16.90 31.14 10.09
CA GLU A 213 -18.10 30.82 10.88
C GLU A 213 -19.41 31.44 10.30
N ARG A 214 -19.32 32.44 9.43
CA ARG A 214 -20.49 33.04 8.78
C ARG A 214 -20.97 32.25 7.56
N TYR A 215 -20.14 31.31 7.07
CA TYR A 215 -20.39 30.54 5.84
C TYR A 215 -20.54 29.02 6.12
N ALA A 216 -20.44 28.62 7.39
CA ALA A 216 -20.74 27.28 7.89
C ALA A 216 -22.17 27.23 8.42
#